data_91cd92e3e6a0a480f6f8044ead67a9fe
#
_entry.id   91cd92e3e6a0a480f6f8044ead67a9fe
#
_cell.length_a   1.000
_cell.length_b   1.000
_cell.length_c   1.000
_cell.angle_alpha   90.00
_cell.angle_beta   90.00
_cell.angle_gamma   90.00
#
_symmetry.space_group_name_H-M   'P 1'
#
loop_
_entity.id
_entity.type
_entity.pdbx_description
1 polymer ?
#
loop_
_entity_poly.entity_id
_entity_poly.type
_entity_poly.pdbx_seq_one_letter_code
_entity_poly.pdbx_strand_id
1 'polypeptide(L)'
;MAEVLLKILLTIGVAACLLSAFLYFNQEKLIFHPEKLAKDHRFSFPVPFEEVVLDSGGVGIHTLLFTKENSQGVILYFHGNAGSLHSWGVVFADFASIPFDLWIMDYRGFGKSEGKLAGESDLQADAQALFDAAKARYTDKEMVIYGRSIGTGVASALAAKHPPKMLILETPYYNFPDLVAQLAPWAPEPLLRYRLMNDEHIQNQSFPIHLIHGDRD
;
A
#
# COMPACT_ATOMS: atom_id res chain seq x y z
N MET A 1 -29.89 17.43 -40.13
CA MET A 1 -30.05 17.38 -38.67
C MET A 1 -29.60 16.01 -38.09
N ALA A 2 -30.11 14.88 -38.57
CA ALA A 2 -29.71 13.53 -38.10
C ALA A 2 -28.22 13.23 -38.32
N GLU A 3 -27.64 13.59 -39.46
CA GLU A 3 -26.21 13.34 -39.74
C GLU A 3 -25.27 14.16 -38.82
N VAL A 4 -25.65 15.40 -38.50
CA VAL A 4 -24.90 16.25 -37.56
C VAL A 4 -24.97 15.67 -36.15
N LEU A 5 -26.16 15.22 -35.72
CA LEU A 5 -26.34 14.57 -34.43
C LEU A 5 -25.50 13.28 -34.32
N LEU A 6 -25.50 12.47 -35.38
CA LEU A 6 -24.70 11.24 -35.42
C LEU A 6 -23.19 11.54 -35.32
N LYS A 7 -22.69 12.57 -36.02
CA LYS A 7 -21.29 12.99 -35.92
C LYS A 7 -20.94 13.47 -34.52
N ILE A 8 -21.81 14.21 -33.86
CA ILE A 8 -21.61 14.67 -32.48
C ILE A 8 -21.54 13.46 -31.53
N LEU A 9 -22.49 12.52 -31.64
CA LEU A 9 -22.52 11.32 -30.80
C LEU A 9 -21.25 10.44 -30.97
N LEU A 10 -20.84 10.27 -32.26
CA LEU A 10 -19.59 9.55 -32.55
C LEU A 10 -18.36 10.23 -31.94
N THR A 11 -18.28 11.56 -32.05
CA THR A 11 -17.17 12.32 -31.47
C THR A 11 -17.13 12.19 -29.97
N ILE A 12 -18.29 12.29 -29.29
CA ILE A 12 -18.39 12.10 -27.82
C ILE A 12 -17.97 10.67 -27.45
N GLY A 13 -18.46 9.66 -28.20
CA GLY A 13 -18.10 8.26 -27.95
C GLY A 13 -16.59 8.01 -28.08
N VAL A 14 -15.95 8.53 -29.13
CA VAL A 14 -14.50 8.43 -29.32
C VAL A 14 -13.75 9.13 -28.20
N ALA A 15 -14.17 10.35 -27.83
CA ALA A 15 -13.54 11.10 -26.74
C ALA A 15 -13.65 10.33 -25.39
N ALA A 16 -14.80 9.75 -25.10
CA ALA A 16 -15.00 8.93 -23.90
C ALA A 16 -14.12 7.68 -23.91
N CYS A 17 -14.00 6.99 -25.04
CA CYS A 17 -13.09 5.83 -25.17
C CYS A 17 -11.62 6.23 -24.97
N LEU A 18 -11.19 7.34 -25.55
CA LEU A 18 -9.81 7.83 -25.39
C LEU A 18 -9.51 8.23 -23.94
N LEU A 19 -10.45 8.91 -23.28
CA LEU A 19 -10.33 9.25 -21.86
C LEU A 19 -10.27 7.99 -20.98
N SER A 20 -11.15 7.03 -21.24
CA SER A 20 -11.17 5.75 -20.51
C SER A 20 -9.85 4.98 -20.68
N ALA A 21 -9.34 4.91 -21.89
CA ALA A 21 -8.04 4.31 -22.18
C ALA A 21 -6.89 5.07 -21.46
N PHE A 22 -6.90 6.40 -21.52
CA PHE A 22 -5.91 7.21 -20.81
C PHE A 22 -5.92 6.94 -19.30
N LEU A 23 -7.09 6.92 -18.67
CA LEU A 23 -7.24 6.63 -17.25
C LEU A 23 -6.76 5.21 -16.92
N TYR A 24 -7.16 4.23 -17.72
CA TYR A 24 -6.78 2.83 -17.53
C TYR A 24 -5.25 2.63 -17.54
N PHE A 25 -4.56 3.23 -18.52
CA PHE A 25 -3.11 3.09 -18.68
C PHE A 25 -2.25 4.01 -17.81
N ASN A 26 -2.86 4.99 -17.14
CA ASN A 26 -2.13 5.94 -16.29
C ASN A 26 -2.54 5.90 -14.81
N GLN A 27 -3.29 4.90 -14.36
CA GLN A 27 -3.77 4.81 -12.97
C GLN A 27 -2.63 4.90 -11.97
N GLU A 28 -1.51 4.20 -12.21
CA GLU A 28 -0.37 4.22 -11.31
C GLU A 28 0.15 5.63 -11.05
N LYS A 29 0.21 6.47 -12.09
CA LYS A 29 0.67 7.86 -11.97
C LYS A 29 -0.33 8.77 -11.28
N LEU A 30 -1.62 8.41 -11.34
CA LEU A 30 -2.68 9.17 -10.68
C LEU A 30 -2.82 8.80 -9.21
N ILE A 31 -2.57 7.55 -8.87
CA ILE A 31 -2.74 7.01 -7.53
C ILE A 31 -1.44 7.11 -6.72
N PHE A 32 -0.30 6.75 -7.30
CA PHE A 32 0.98 6.63 -6.60
C PHE A 32 1.95 7.73 -6.99
N HIS A 33 2.58 8.31 -5.97
CA HIS A 33 3.54 9.42 -6.11
C HIS A 33 4.88 9.04 -5.46
N PRO A 34 5.61 8.05 -6.01
CA PRO A 34 6.85 7.58 -5.42
C PRO A 34 7.94 8.64 -5.49
N GLU A 35 8.62 8.87 -4.38
CA GLU A 35 9.94 9.49 -4.38
C GLU A 35 10.96 8.43 -4.80
N LYS A 36 11.75 8.72 -5.84
CA LYS A 36 12.85 7.84 -6.27
C LYS A 36 14.14 8.23 -5.56
N LEU A 37 14.81 7.23 -5.01
CA LEU A 37 16.11 7.40 -4.39
C LEU A 37 17.23 6.81 -5.27
N ALA A 38 18.40 7.39 -5.21
CA ALA A 38 19.60 6.82 -5.83
C ALA A 38 19.93 5.48 -5.14
N LYS A 39 20.50 4.51 -5.89
CA LYS A 39 20.85 3.20 -5.33
C LYS A 39 21.85 3.27 -4.17
N ASP A 40 22.73 4.27 -4.19
CA ASP A 40 23.72 4.56 -3.17
C ASP A 40 23.21 5.47 -2.05
N HIS A 41 21.92 5.84 -2.06
CA HIS A 41 21.31 6.62 -0.99
C HIS A 41 21.53 5.93 0.36
N ARG A 42 22.01 6.69 1.33
CA ARG A 42 22.23 6.22 2.71
C ARG A 42 21.15 6.78 3.61
N PHE A 43 20.40 5.89 4.22
CA PHE A 43 19.45 6.27 5.27
C PHE A 43 20.21 6.70 6.54
N SER A 44 19.64 7.65 7.27
CA SER A 44 20.20 8.12 8.55
C SER A 44 19.05 8.34 9.53
N PHE A 45 18.98 7.50 10.54
CA PHE A 45 18.00 7.58 11.62
C PHE A 45 18.74 7.53 12.96
N PRO A 46 18.21 8.15 14.03
CA PRO A 46 18.87 8.22 15.35
C PRO A 46 18.77 6.90 16.15
N VAL A 47 18.29 5.83 15.56
CA VAL A 47 18.14 4.49 16.16
C VAL A 47 18.75 3.44 15.23
N PRO A 48 19.20 2.29 15.77
CA PRO A 48 19.68 1.18 14.95
C PRO A 48 18.62 0.68 13.98
N PHE A 49 19.02 0.38 12.75
CA PHE A 49 18.17 -0.24 11.74
C PHE A 49 19.00 -1.13 10.80
N GLU A 50 18.34 -2.09 10.19
CA GLU A 50 18.88 -2.90 9.09
C GLU A 50 18.18 -2.47 7.79
N GLU A 51 18.96 -2.25 6.73
CA GLU A 51 18.44 -2.13 5.37
C GLU A 51 18.43 -3.54 4.76
N VAL A 52 17.23 -4.07 4.48
CA VAL A 52 17.04 -5.41 3.94
C VAL A 52 16.39 -5.33 2.56
N VAL A 53 16.95 -6.06 1.59
CA VAL A 53 16.37 -6.19 0.25
C VAL A 53 15.72 -7.56 0.15
N LEU A 54 14.41 -7.58 -0.11
CA LEU A 54 13.62 -8.79 -0.26
C LEU A 54 13.43 -9.10 -1.75
N ASP A 55 13.37 -10.38 -2.08
CA ASP A 55 13.00 -10.81 -3.42
C ASP A 55 11.48 -11.00 -3.52
N SER A 56 10.82 -10.21 -4.39
CA SER A 56 9.42 -10.36 -4.73
C SER A 56 9.28 -10.81 -6.19
N GLY A 57 9.51 -12.09 -6.44
CA GLY A 57 9.42 -12.68 -7.78
C GLY A 57 10.44 -12.12 -8.77
N GLY A 58 11.68 -11.93 -8.35
CA GLY A 58 12.78 -11.37 -9.13
C GLY A 58 12.85 -9.84 -9.06
N VAL A 59 12.04 -9.17 -8.23
CA VAL A 59 12.06 -7.73 -8.00
C VAL A 59 12.62 -7.45 -6.61
N GLY A 60 13.70 -6.67 -6.52
CA GLY A 60 14.31 -6.27 -5.26
C GLY A 60 13.46 -5.21 -4.54
N ILE A 61 12.91 -5.56 -3.38
CA ILE A 61 12.09 -4.68 -2.53
C ILE A 61 12.91 -4.22 -1.35
N HIS A 62 13.16 -2.92 -1.25
CA HIS A 62 13.89 -2.33 -0.14
C HIS A 62 13.01 -2.13 1.08
N THR A 63 13.55 -2.49 2.24
CA THR A 63 12.87 -2.40 3.53
C THR A 63 13.83 -1.89 4.59
N LEU A 64 13.27 -1.31 5.66
CA LEU A 64 14.00 -0.94 6.87
C LEU A 64 13.42 -1.70 8.06
N LEU A 65 14.27 -2.41 8.77
CA LEU A 65 13.93 -3.09 10.02
C LEU A 65 14.59 -2.35 11.19
N PHE A 66 13.76 -1.69 11.99
CA PHE A 66 14.15 -1.06 13.25
C PHE A 66 13.97 -2.08 14.38
N THR A 67 15.05 -2.48 15.01
CA THR A 67 15.04 -3.51 16.07
C THR A 67 15.09 -2.88 17.45
N LYS A 68 14.51 -3.56 18.44
CA LYS A 68 14.50 -3.15 19.84
C LYS A 68 15.04 -4.23 20.74
N GLU A 69 15.69 -3.81 21.83
CA GLU A 69 16.01 -4.72 22.91
C GLU A 69 14.71 -5.26 23.53
N ASN A 70 14.66 -6.58 23.75
CA ASN A 70 13.50 -7.27 24.33
C ASN A 70 12.20 -7.09 23.51
N SER A 71 12.30 -7.09 22.18
CA SER A 71 11.14 -7.05 21.30
C SER A 71 10.19 -8.20 21.57
N GLN A 72 8.88 -7.90 21.58
CA GLN A 72 7.79 -8.88 21.76
C GLN A 72 7.17 -9.31 20.41
N GLY A 73 7.77 -8.88 19.31
CA GLY A 73 7.29 -9.17 17.97
C GLY A 73 7.61 -8.05 16.98
N VAL A 74 6.94 -8.03 15.86
CA VAL A 74 7.18 -7.06 14.77
C VAL A 74 5.90 -6.44 14.27
N ILE A 75 5.98 -5.15 13.95
CA ILE A 75 4.96 -4.41 13.20
C ILE A 75 5.39 -4.37 11.73
N LEU A 76 4.61 -5.00 10.85
CA LEU A 76 4.76 -4.89 9.41
C LEU A 76 3.99 -3.67 8.94
N TYR A 77 4.71 -2.64 8.51
CA TYR A 77 4.13 -1.33 8.22
C TYR A 77 4.03 -1.08 6.71
N PHE A 78 2.82 -0.80 6.24
CA PHE A 78 2.47 -0.46 4.87
C PHE A 78 2.09 1.01 4.78
N HIS A 79 2.95 1.80 4.14
CA HIS A 79 2.83 3.25 4.08
C HIS A 79 1.79 3.75 3.05
N GLY A 80 1.55 5.06 3.02
CA GLY A 80 0.65 5.73 2.08
C GLY A 80 1.16 5.78 0.64
N ASN A 81 0.42 6.45 -0.23
CA ASN A 81 0.63 6.45 -1.68
C ASN A 81 1.79 7.31 -2.20
N ALA A 82 2.47 8.06 -1.35
CA ALA A 82 3.53 9.00 -1.75
C ALA A 82 4.81 8.84 -0.92
N GLY A 83 5.93 9.39 -1.39
CA GLY A 83 7.20 9.40 -0.67
C GLY A 83 8.05 8.15 -0.88
N SER A 84 8.87 7.83 0.11
CA SER A 84 9.76 6.67 0.16
C SER A 84 10.16 6.36 1.62
N LEU A 85 10.93 5.31 1.85
CA LEU A 85 11.51 5.01 3.17
C LEU A 85 12.33 6.16 3.74
N HIS A 86 12.83 7.09 2.91
CA HIS A 86 13.50 8.30 3.39
C HIS A 86 12.57 9.17 4.23
N SER A 87 11.35 9.39 3.77
CA SER A 87 10.33 10.15 4.50
C SER A 87 9.52 9.31 5.49
N TRP A 88 9.22 8.05 5.14
CA TRP A 88 8.42 7.17 5.98
C TRP A 88 9.20 6.52 7.13
N GLY A 89 10.52 6.36 6.99
CA GLY A 89 11.34 5.75 8.03
C GLY A 89 11.24 6.47 9.38
N VAL A 90 10.95 7.78 9.39
CA VAL A 90 10.80 8.56 10.64
C VAL A 90 9.62 8.08 11.51
N VAL A 91 8.70 7.32 10.96
CA VAL A 91 7.53 6.77 11.69
C VAL A 91 7.95 5.86 12.86
N PHE A 92 9.22 5.36 12.86
CA PHE A 92 9.73 4.62 14.01
C PHE A 92 9.55 5.36 15.35
N ALA A 93 9.54 6.69 15.33
CA ALA A 93 9.38 7.52 16.52
C ALA A 93 8.00 7.36 17.16
N ASP A 94 6.95 7.15 16.36
CA ASP A 94 5.58 6.93 16.83
C ASP A 94 5.46 5.59 17.59
N PHE A 95 6.34 4.64 17.27
CA PHE A 95 6.40 3.33 17.90
C PHE A 95 7.49 3.21 18.97
N ALA A 96 8.17 4.31 19.33
CA ALA A 96 9.34 4.28 20.23
C ALA A 96 9.04 3.61 21.58
N SER A 97 7.85 3.85 22.17
CA SER A 97 7.43 3.28 23.46
C SER A 97 6.84 1.87 23.36
N ILE A 98 6.60 1.35 22.16
CA ILE A 98 5.98 0.04 21.95
C ILE A 98 7.06 -1.01 21.85
N PRO A 99 7.00 -2.13 22.62
CA PRO A 99 8.05 -3.15 22.64
C PRO A 99 7.94 -4.11 21.44
N PHE A 100 7.88 -3.56 20.23
CA PHE A 100 7.85 -4.29 18.97
C PHE A 100 8.88 -3.70 18.02
N ASP A 101 9.52 -4.56 17.25
CA ASP A 101 10.30 -4.13 16.10
C ASP A 101 9.38 -3.50 15.07
N LEU A 102 9.92 -2.64 14.21
CA LEU A 102 9.17 -2.03 13.11
C LEU A 102 9.85 -2.42 11.79
N TRP A 103 9.11 -3.10 10.91
CA TRP A 103 9.58 -3.44 9.57
C TRP A 103 8.72 -2.75 8.53
N ILE A 104 9.28 -1.75 7.87
CA ILE A 104 8.62 -0.91 6.87
C ILE A 104 9.24 -1.19 5.49
N MET A 105 8.41 -1.21 4.44
CA MET A 105 8.85 -1.47 3.07
C MET A 105 8.50 -0.33 2.13
N ASP A 106 9.35 -0.11 1.12
CA ASP A 106 8.99 0.62 -0.09
C ASP A 106 8.36 -0.35 -1.10
N TYR A 107 7.16 -0.07 -1.60
CA TYR A 107 6.57 -0.84 -2.70
C TYR A 107 7.46 -0.79 -3.94
N ARG A 108 7.32 -1.77 -4.85
CA ARG A 108 8.05 -1.72 -6.12
C ARG A 108 7.87 -0.38 -6.82
N GLY A 109 8.98 0.18 -7.26
CA GLY A 109 8.97 1.50 -7.86
C GLY A 109 9.04 2.68 -6.90
N PHE A 110 9.03 2.48 -5.59
CA PHE A 110 9.28 3.51 -4.56
C PHE A 110 10.74 3.45 -4.09
N GLY A 111 11.27 4.59 -3.67
CA GLY A 111 12.62 4.71 -3.10
C GLY A 111 13.68 4.00 -3.92
N LYS A 112 14.36 3.04 -3.28
CA LYS A 112 15.35 2.17 -3.91
C LYS A 112 14.78 0.86 -4.44
N SER A 113 13.48 0.55 -4.15
CA SER A 113 12.83 -0.65 -4.66
C SER A 113 12.78 -0.67 -6.19
N GLU A 114 13.06 -1.84 -6.75
CA GLU A 114 13.11 -2.06 -8.19
C GLU A 114 11.71 -2.16 -8.81
N GLY A 115 11.65 -2.38 -10.11
CA GLY A 115 10.41 -2.61 -10.85
C GLY A 115 9.49 -1.38 -10.97
N LYS A 116 8.22 -1.67 -11.24
CA LYS A 116 7.12 -0.70 -11.35
C LYS A 116 5.83 -1.40 -10.96
N LEU A 117 4.92 -0.69 -10.34
CA LEU A 117 3.56 -1.16 -10.15
C LEU A 117 2.85 -1.30 -11.51
N ALA A 118 2.16 -2.41 -11.69
CA ALA A 118 1.35 -2.71 -12.87
C ALA A 118 -0.07 -3.18 -12.49
N GLY A 119 -0.35 -3.35 -11.22
CA GLY A 119 -1.65 -3.72 -10.68
C GLY A 119 -1.59 -4.01 -9.18
N GLU A 120 -2.75 -4.26 -8.60
CA GLU A 120 -2.88 -4.57 -7.17
C GLU A 120 -2.11 -5.83 -6.76
N SER A 121 -2.02 -6.83 -7.66
CA SER A 121 -1.27 -8.06 -7.42
C SER A 121 0.20 -7.83 -7.09
N ASP A 122 0.79 -6.75 -7.62
CA ASP A 122 2.16 -6.38 -7.33
C ASP A 122 2.33 -5.91 -5.88
N LEU A 123 1.40 -5.08 -5.38
CA LEU A 123 1.38 -4.67 -3.98
C LEU A 123 1.24 -5.86 -3.04
N GLN A 124 0.37 -6.82 -3.41
CA GLN A 124 0.15 -8.03 -2.62
C GLN A 124 1.37 -8.96 -2.64
N ALA A 125 2.06 -9.08 -3.78
CA ALA A 125 3.29 -9.86 -3.87
C ALA A 125 4.42 -9.27 -3.01
N ASP A 126 4.58 -7.94 -3.04
CA ASP A 126 5.57 -7.25 -2.23
C ASP A 126 5.27 -7.38 -0.72
N ALA A 127 4.00 -7.25 -0.33
CA ALA A 127 3.57 -7.46 1.04
C ALA A 127 3.78 -8.92 1.51
N GLN A 128 3.54 -9.89 0.62
CA GLN A 128 3.80 -11.30 0.89
C GLN A 128 5.30 -11.55 1.12
N ALA A 129 6.17 -10.95 0.31
CA ALA A 129 7.62 -11.08 0.49
C ALA A 129 8.08 -10.54 1.86
N LEU A 130 7.52 -9.42 2.31
CA LEU A 130 7.79 -8.88 3.65
C LEU A 130 7.29 -9.82 4.74
N PHE A 131 6.09 -10.36 4.60
CA PHE A 131 5.52 -11.32 5.56
C PHE A 131 6.37 -12.60 5.64
N ASP A 132 6.78 -13.16 4.50
CA ASP A 132 7.58 -14.38 4.46
C ASP A 132 8.96 -14.17 5.12
N ALA A 133 9.58 -13.01 4.88
CA ALA A 133 10.82 -12.64 5.55
C ALA A 133 10.63 -12.47 7.08
N ALA A 134 9.52 -11.87 7.50
CA ALA A 134 9.20 -11.72 8.91
C ALA A 134 8.94 -13.07 9.56
N LYS A 135 8.27 -14.00 8.88
CA LYS A 135 7.97 -15.35 9.38
C LYS A 135 9.22 -16.19 9.66
N ALA A 136 10.34 -15.87 9.04
CA ALA A 136 11.63 -16.50 9.36
C ALA A 136 12.21 -16.07 10.72
N ARG A 137 11.71 -14.97 11.30
CA ARG A 137 12.20 -14.37 12.56
C ARG A 137 11.15 -14.34 13.68
N TYR A 138 9.85 -14.32 13.34
CA TYR A 138 8.73 -14.13 14.27
C TYR A 138 7.61 -15.14 14.00
N THR A 139 6.85 -15.49 15.03
CA THR A 139 5.61 -16.26 14.85
C THR A 139 4.44 -15.36 14.44
N ASP A 140 3.38 -15.95 13.87
CA ASP A 140 2.19 -15.19 13.46
C ASP A 140 1.53 -14.44 14.65
N LYS A 141 1.63 -15.01 15.87
CA LYS A 141 1.12 -14.40 17.10
C LYS A 141 1.97 -13.22 17.62
N GLU A 142 3.14 -13.01 17.05
CA GLU A 142 4.04 -11.89 17.34
C GLU A 142 4.00 -10.81 16.27
N MET A 143 3.22 -11.02 15.19
CA MET A 143 3.11 -10.07 14.11
C MET A 143 1.89 -9.15 14.26
N VAL A 144 2.11 -7.86 14.16
CA VAL A 144 1.08 -6.84 13.98
C VAL A 144 1.18 -6.35 12.55
N ILE A 145 0.06 -6.31 11.84
CA ILE A 145 0.00 -5.74 10.49
C ILE A 145 -0.59 -4.34 10.60
N TYR A 146 0.12 -3.36 10.04
CA TYR A 146 -0.27 -1.95 10.13
C TYR A 146 -0.32 -1.34 8.72
N GLY A 147 -1.44 -0.73 8.37
CA GLY A 147 -1.60 0.00 7.11
C GLY A 147 -2.01 1.44 7.35
N ARG A 148 -1.43 2.38 6.58
CA ARG A 148 -1.82 3.79 6.60
C ARG A 148 -2.32 4.23 5.23
N SER A 149 -3.51 4.87 5.19
CA SER A 149 -4.12 5.37 3.96
C SER A 149 -4.24 4.24 2.92
N ILE A 150 -3.66 4.37 1.71
CA ILE A 150 -3.70 3.31 0.70
C ILE A 150 -3.08 1.98 1.19
N GLY A 151 -2.11 2.06 2.11
CA GLY A 151 -1.51 0.89 2.74
C GLY A 151 -2.49 0.05 3.56
N THR A 152 -3.66 0.61 3.94
CA THR A 152 -4.70 -0.16 4.65
C THR A 152 -5.26 -1.29 3.79
N GLY A 153 -5.43 -1.07 2.46
CA GLY A 153 -5.88 -2.10 1.53
C GLY A 153 -4.85 -3.22 1.36
N VAL A 154 -3.56 -2.89 1.40
CA VAL A 154 -2.48 -3.88 1.37
C VAL A 154 -2.45 -4.67 2.67
N ALA A 155 -2.51 -3.99 3.80
CA ALA A 155 -2.48 -4.57 5.14
C ALA A 155 -3.68 -5.49 5.39
N SER A 156 -4.89 -5.07 5.04
CA SER A 156 -6.11 -5.85 5.23
C SER A 156 -6.12 -7.13 4.39
N ALA A 157 -5.68 -7.05 3.14
CA ALA A 157 -5.57 -8.21 2.26
C ALA A 157 -4.53 -9.23 2.74
N LEU A 158 -3.39 -8.75 3.24
CA LEU A 158 -2.36 -9.62 3.83
C LEU A 158 -2.90 -10.29 5.11
N ALA A 159 -3.53 -9.52 6.00
CA ALA A 159 -4.10 -10.02 7.25
C ALA A 159 -5.21 -11.07 7.04
N ALA A 160 -6.03 -10.90 5.99
CA ALA A 160 -7.07 -11.87 5.63
C ALA A 160 -6.50 -13.24 5.22
N LYS A 161 -5.31 -13.25 4.61
CA LYS A 161 -4.59 -14.49 4.24
C LYS A 161 -3.79 -15.08 5.41
N HIS A 162 -3.24 -14.23 6.25
CA HIS A 162 -2.32 -14.57 7.33
C HIS A 162 -2.77 -13.88 8.61
N PRO A 163 -3.67 -14.51 9.40
CA PRO A 163 -4.20 -13.94 10.62
C PRO A 163 -3.11 -13.50 11.60
N PRO A 164 -2.92 -12.18 11.81
CA PRO A 164 -1.89 -11.66 12.69
C PRO A 164 -2.34 -11.65 14.17
N LYS A 165 -1.45 -11.23 15.06
CA LYS A 165 -1.81 -10.86 16.43
C LYS A 165 -2.87 -9.75 16.45
N MET A 166 -2.77 -8.80 15.52
CA MET A 166 -3.63 -7.62 15.43
C MET A 166 -3.46 -6.96 14.06
N LEU A 167 -4.53 -6.40 13.51
CA LEU A 167 -4.53 -5.52 12.35
C LEU A 167 -4.84 -4.09 12.81
N ILE A 168 -4.02 -3.13 12.38
CA ILE A 168 -4.24 -1.69 12.63
C ILE A 168 -4.37 -0.96 11.29
N LEU A 169 -5.47 -0.25 11.11
CA LEU A 169 -5.76 0.53 9.91
C LEU A 169 -5.88 2.00 10.30
N GLU A 170 -4.92 2.81 9.86
CA GLU A 170 -4.88 4.26 10.09
C GLU A 170 -5.41 4.99 8.85
N THR A 171 -6.40 5.84 9.04
CA THR A 171 -7.14 6.56 7.99
C THR A 171 -7.60 5.65 6.85
N PRO A 172 -8.30 4.51 7.16
CA PRO A 172 -8.77 3.60 6.14
C PRO A 172 -9.92 4.21 5.34
N TYR A 173 -9.97 3.90 4.07
CA TYR A 173 -11.16 4.07 3.22
C TYR A 173 -11.98 2.76 3.22
N TYR A 174 -13.24 2.83 2.86
CA TYR A 174 -14.13 1.66 2.80
C TYR A 174 -13.60 0.62 1.78
N ASN A 175 -13.54 1.01 0.51
CA ASN A 175 -12.79 0.35 -0.56
C ASN A 175 -12.36 1.39 -1.60
N PHE A 176 -11.45 1.02 -2.49
CA PHE A 176 -10.92 2.00 -3.44
C PHE A 176 -11.94 2.41 -4.52
N PRO A 177 -12.82 1.52 -5.04
CA PRO A 177 -13.93 1.92 -5.92
C PRO A 177 -14.85 2.98 -5.31
N ASP A 178 -15.24 2.83 -4.04
CA ASP A 178 -16.08 3.80 -3.33
C ASP A 178 -15.37 5.15 -3.18
N LEU A 179 -14.09 5.14 -2.80
CA LEU A 179 -13.27 6.35 -2.73
C LEU A 179 -13.18 7.06 -4.08
N VAL A 180 -12.95 6.32 -5.16
CA VAL A 180 -12.91 6.88 -6.53
C VAL A 180 -14.28 7.42 -6.93
N ALA A 181 -15.38 6.75 -6.60
CA ALA A 181 -16.73 7.22 -6.90
C ALA A 181 -17.05 8.56 -6.20
N GLN A 182 -16.50 8.79 -5.00
CA GLN A 182 -16.64 10.07 -4.28
C GLN A 182 -15.80 11.18 -4.91
N LEU A 183 -14.56 10.89 -5.31
CA LEU A 183 -13.62 11.88 -5.85
C LEU A 183 -13.81 12.15 -7.35
N ALA A 184 -14.20 11.13 -8.11
CA ALA A 184 -14.36 11.15 -9.57
C ALA A 184 -15.58 10.32 -10.00
N PRO A 185 -16.81 10.76 -9.70
CA PRO A 185 -18.04 9.98 -9.94
C PRO A 185 -18.30 9.65 -11.41
N TRP A 186 -17.58 10.26 -12.31
CA TRP A 186 -17.61 10.01 -13.75
C TRP A 186 -16.64 8.91 -14.21
N ALA A 187 -15.73 8.44 -13.34
CA ALA A 187 -14.76 7.40 -13.68
C ALA A 187 -15.45 6.03 -13.67
N PRO A 188 -15.36 5.24 -14.76
CA PRO A 188 -16.01 3.92 -14.80
C PRO A 188 -15.32 2.92 -13.85
N GLU A 189 -16.02 2.43 -12.85
CA GLU A 189 -15.51 1.45 -11.89
C GLU A 189 -14.85 0.22 -12.54
N PRO A 190 -15.40 -0.40 -13.62
CA PRO A 190 -14.78 -1.56 -14.24
C PRO A 190 -13.38 -1.33 -14.81
N LEU A 191 -12.94 -0.09 -14.93
CA LEU A 191 -11.59 0.27 -15.38
C LEU A 191 -10.58 0.31 -14.24
N LEU A 192 -11.01 0.20 -12.99
CA LEU A 192 -10.11 0.24 -11.83
C LEU A 192 -9.29 -1.05 -11.73
N ARG A 193 -7.98 -0.90 -11.76
CA ARG A 193 -7.00 -1.99 -11.62
C ARG A 193 -6.60 -2.22 -10.16
N TYR A 194 -6.91 -1.28 -9.30
CA TYR A 194 -6.71 -1.31 -7.86
C TYR A 194 -8.07 -1.25 -7.19
N ARG A 195 -8.45 -2.29 -6.51
CA ARG A 195 -9.73 -2.36 -5.79
C ARG A 195 -9.55 -2.18 -4.28
N LEU A 196 -8.47 -2.74 -3.72
CA LEU A 196 -8.04 -2.56 -2.34
C LEU A 196 -9.24 -2.61 -1.37
N MET A 197 -9.92 -3.76 -1.33
CA MET A 197 -11.23 -3.99 -0.72
C MET A 197 -11.12 -4.17 0.80
N ASN A 198 -10.90 -3.10 1.56
CA ASN A 198 -10.84 -3.17 3.02
C ASN A 198 -12.09 -3.79 3.62
N ASP A 199 -13.27 -3.38 3.15
CA ASP A 199 -14.58 -3.85 3.61
C ASP A 199 -14.76 -5.37 3.48
N GLU A 200 -14.26 -5.96 2.38
CA GLU A 200 -14.32 -7.42 2.18
C GLU A 200 -13.28 -8.14 3.06
N HIS A 201 -12.06 -7.61 3.12
CA HIS A 201 -10.95 -8.27 3.81
C HIS A 201 -11.11 -8.31 5.34
N ILE A 202 -11.78 -7.33 5.95
CA ILE A 202 -11.96 -7.29 7.41
C ILE A 202 -13.21 -8.03 7.90
N GLN A 203 -14.09 -8.48 6.99
CA GLN A 203 -15.28 -9.22 7.37
C GLN A 203 -14.92 -10.60 7.92
N ASN A 204 -15.63 -10.99 8.99
CA ASN A 204 -15.53 -12.33 9.59
C ASN A 204 -14.12 -12.73 10.06
N GLN A 205 -13.26 -11.78 10.35
CA GLN A 205 -11.92 -12.06 10.88
C GLN A 205 -11.97 -12.41 12.37
N SER A 206 -11.11 -13.32 12.78
CA SER A 206 -11.02 -13.80 14.17
C SER A 206 -9.99 -13.06 15.02
N PHE A 207 -9.19 -12.19 14.43
CA PHE A 207 -8.17 -11.39 15.11
C PHE A 207 -8.65 -9.97 15.41
N PRO A 208 -8.08 -9.28 16.41
CA PRO A 208 -8.43 -7.91 16.72
C PRO A 208 -8.11 -6.96 15.56
N ILE A 209 -9.04 -6.05 15.26
CA ILE A 209 -8.88 -4.99 14.25
C ILE A 209 -9.08 -3.64 14.94
N HIS A 210 -8.10 -2.75 14.80
CA HIS A 210 -8.16 -1.39 15.30
C HIS A 210 -8.21 -0.40 14.13
N LEU A 211 -9.19 0.49 14.17
CA LEU A 211 -9.34 1.59 13.21
C LEU A 211 -8.93 2.89 13.89
N ILE A 212 -8.03 3.64 13.28
CA ILE A 212 -7.61 4.97 13.70
C ILE A 212 -8.02 5.94 12.59
N HIS A 213 -8.87 6.92 12.92
CA HIS A 213 -9.37 7.87 11.94
C HIS A 213 -9.50 9.26 12.58
N GLY A 214 -9.26 10.29 11.79
CA GLY A 214 -9.52 11.67 12.21
C GLY A 214 -11.02 11.93 12.31
N ASP A 215 -11.44 12.75 13.24
CA ASP A 215 -12.84 13.16 13.42
C ASP A 215 -13.35 14.13 12.34
N ARG A 216 -12.47 14.54 11.42
CA ARG A 216 -12.76 15.45 10.30
C ARG A 216 -12.31 14.93 8.93
N ASP A 217 -11.91 13.67 8.87
CA ASP A 217 -11.54 12.99 7.61
C ASP A 217 -12.79 12.47 6.88
#